data_b34296a97fd6b0f1f4ce45b3ecc87f5b
#
_entry.id   b34296a97fd6b0f1f4ce45b3ecc87f5b
#
_cell.length_a   1.000
_cell.length_b   1.000
_cell.length_c   1.000
_cell.angle_alpha   90.00
_cell.angle_beta   90.00
_cell.angle_gamma   90.00
#
_symmetry.space_group_name_H-M   'P 1'
#
loop_
_entity.id
_entity.type
_entity.pdbx_description
1 polymer ?
#
loop_
_entity_poly.entity_id
_entity_poly.type
_entity_poly.pdbx_seq_one_letter_code
_entity_poly.pdbx_strand_id
1 'polypeptide(L)'
;MKLFFILGNQLFPIQHLNSFKDDHIFFMAEDYQLCTYEKHHKLKILLFLSSMRSHADYLKKNKFKVEYTKIDSSDFKKDYLEKVKKIIKSKKIKEITSFEIEDKFFEKKFQNFVKKNDLIWNKIKSPMFLNSREEFNDYLSKNKRPFMATFYKGTRQKLNILMKKDGNPEGGKW
;
A
#
# COMPACT_ATOMS: atom_id res chain seq x y z
N MET A 1 6.88 9.42 18.44
CA MET A 1 7.23 8.42 17.40
C MET A 1 5.95 7.93 16.76
N LYS A 2 5.91 7.82 15.43
CA LYS A 2 4.76 7.41 14.64
C LYS A 2 5.00 6.02 14.03
N LEU A 3 3.95 5.37 13.57
CA LEU A 3 4.06 4.09 12.87
C LEU A 3 3.78 4.28 11.38
N PHE A 4 4.66 3.80 10.53
CA PHE A 4 4.38 3.64 9.11
C PHE A 4 4.18 2.14 8.84
N PHE A 5 2.98 1.71 8.51
CA PHE A 5 2.82 0.32 8.14
C PHE A 5 2.86 0.12 6.61
N ILE A 6 3.58 -0.89 6.18
CA ILE A 6 3.76 -1.26 4.78
C ILE A 6 3.10 -2.62 4.57
N LEU A 7 2.12 -2.67 3.69
CA LEU A 7 1.50 -3.93 3.27
C LEU A 7 2.39 -4.67 2.27
N GLY A 8 2.26 -5.99 2.21
CA GLY A 8 3.11 -6.81 1.37
C GLY A 8 3.00 -6.57 -0.14
N ASN A 9 1.93 -5.92 -0.60
CA ASN A 9 1.75 -5.45 -1.97
C ASN A 9 2.24 -4.00 -2.20
N GLN A 10 2.78 -3.34 -1.18
CA GLN A 10 3.19 -1.92 -1.21
C GLN A 10 4.70 -1.76 -1.01
N LEU A 11 5.51 -2.62 -1.61
CA LEU A 11 6.97 -2.61 -1.51
C LEU A 11 7.57 -1.55 -2.44
N PHE A 12 7.24 -0.30 -2.21
CA PHE A 12 7.67 0.81 -3.05
C PHE A 12 9.11 1.24 -2.78
N PRO A 13 9.78 1.85 -3.77
CA PRO A 13 11.12 2.41 -3.60
C PRO A 13 11.21 3.42 -2.46
N ILE A 14 12.40 3.50 -1.82
CA ILE A 14 12.64 4.32 -0.61
C ILE A 14 12.37 5.82 -0.79
N GLN A 15 12.45 6.33 -2.02
CA GLN A 15 12.13 7.75 -2.30
C GLN A 15 10.71 8.13 -1.87
N HIS A 16 9.77 7.18 -1.86
CA HIS A 16 8.41 7.39 -1.35
C HIS A 16 8.31 7.34 0.17
N LEU A 17 9.38 6.92 0.85
CA LEU A 17 9.43 6.71 2.30
C LEU A 17 10.39 7.65 3.02
N ASN A 18 11.31 8.30 2.30
CA ASN A 18 12.40 9.09 2.89
C ASN A 18 11.92 10.20 3.82
N SER A 19 10.81 10.88 3.50
CA SER A 19 10.24 11.95 4.32
C SER A 19 9.72 11.49 5.70
N PHE A 20 9.56 10.18 5.89
CA PHE A 20 9.05 9.57 7.13
C PHE A 20 10.13 8.87 7.95
N LYS A 21 11.37 8.83 7.45
CA LYS A 21 12.45 8.01 8.01
C LYS A 21 12.78 8.32 9.46
N ASP A 22 12.81 9.59 9.82
CA ASP A 22 13.36 10.04 11.12
C ASP A 22 12.36 9.90 12.27
N ASP A 23 11.06 10.08 12.00
CA ASP A 23 10.03 10.14 13.03
C ASP A 23 9.09 8.91 13.07
N HIS A 24 9.27 7.97 12.12
CA HIS A 24 8.47 6.74 12.04
C HIS A 24 9.26 5.45 12.34
N ILE A 25 8.53 4.47 12.87
CA ILE A 25 8.90 3.05 12.83
C ILE A 25 8.14 2.42 11.69
N PHE A 26 8.83 1.72 10.81
CA PHE A 26 8.25 1.02 9.67
C PHE A 26 7.88 -0.39 10.07
N PHE A 27 6.59 -0.73 10.00
CA PHE A 27 6.09 -2.03 10.37
C PHE A 27 5.71 -2.85 9.14
N MET A 28 6.18 -4.09 9.11
CA MET A 28 5.81 -5.10 8.13
C MET A 28 5.56 -6.43 8.85
N ALA A 29 4.62 -7.21 8.38
CA ALA A 29 4.35 -8.53 8.96
C ALA A 29 3.98 -9.55 7.90
N GLU A 30 4.59 -10.72 7.97
CA GLU A 30 4.07 -11.91 7.30
C GLU A 30 2.77 -12.31 7.98
N ASP A 31 1.73 -12.58 7.18
CA ASP A 31 0.40 -12.83 7.71
C ASP A 31 -0.14 -14.19 7.28
N TYR A 32 -0.52 -15.00 8.27
CA TYR A 32 -1.07 -16.32 8.03
C TYR A 32 -2.39 -16.26 7.25
N GLN A 33 -3.28 -15.34 7.62
CA GLN A 33 -4.58 -15.21 6.96
C GLN A 33 -4.41 -14.86 5.50
N LEU A 34 -3.51 -13.92 5.17
CA LEU A 34 -3.22 -13.56 3.78
C LEU A 34 -2.69 -14.76 2.96
N CYS A 35 -1.94 -15.66 3.59
CA CYS A 35 -1.43 -16.85 2.93
C CYS A 35 -2.46 -17.97 2.75
N THR A 36 -3.56 -17.95 3.50
CA THR A 36 -4.47 -19.11 3.64
C THR A 36 -5.94 -18.83 3.36
N TYR A 37 -6.38 -17.56 3.25
CA TYR A 37 -7.80 -17.24 2.97
C TYR A 37 -8.23 -17.68 1.57
N GLU A 38 -7.29 -17.83 0.65
CA GLU A 38 -7.44 -18.43 -0.67
C GLU A 38 -6.40 -19.55 -0.87
N LYS A 39 -6.69 -20.52 -1.72
CA LYS A 39 -5.74 -21.59 -2.07
C LYS A 39 -4.66 -21.07 -3.03
N HIS A 40 -3.75 -20.26 -2.52
CA HIS A 40 -2.65 -19.74 -3.33
C HIS A 40 -1.63 -20.82 -3.69
N HIS A 41 -1.07 -20.71 -4.89
CA HIS A 41 0.06 -21.57 -5.26
C HIS A 41 1.28 -21.28 -4.36
N LYS A 42 1.97 -22.32 -3.89
CA LYS A 42 3.13 -22.20 -2.96
C LYS A 42 4.23 -21.25 -3.45
N LEU A 43 4.50 -21.22 -4.76
CA LEU A 43 5.51 -20.30 -5.32
C LEU A 43 5.08 -18.84 -5.25
N LYS A 44 3.78 -18.55 -5.34
CA LYS A 44 3.26 -17.18 -5.13
C LYS A 44 3.50 -16.73 -3.70
N ILE A 45 3.20 -17.59 -2.72
CA ILE A 45 3.44 -17.29 -1.30
C ILE A 45 4.94 -17.09 -1.06
N LEU A 46 5.77 -17.98 -1.58
CA LEU A 46 7.23 -17.89 -1.46
C LEU A 46 7.77 -16.57 -2.04
N LEU A 47 7.37 -16.21 -3.26
CA LEU A 47 7.78 -14.98 -3.91
C LEU A 47 7.34 -13.76 -3.07
N PHE A 48 6.10 -13.75 -2.61
CA PHE A 48 5.54 -12.64 -1.85
C PHE A 48 6.30 -12.42 -0.53
N LEU A 49 6.48 -13.47 0.27
CA LEU A 49 7.16 -13.38 1.56
C LEU A 49 8.67 -13.09 1.40
N SER A 50 9.33 -13.67 0.39
CA SER A 50 10.75 -13.38 0.13
C SER A 50 10.95 -11.93 -0.32
N SER A 51 10.06 -11.39 -1.15
CA SER A 51 10.09 -9.99 -1.55
C SER A 51 9.90 -9.04 -0.35
N MET A 52 8.97 -9.37 0.56
CA MET A 52 8.78 -8.61 1.79
C MET A 52 10.03 -8.60 2.67
N ARG A 53 10.69 -9.75 2.83
CA ARG A 53 11.96 -9.85 3.60
C ARG A 53 13.06 -9.03 2.97
N SER A 54 13.26 -9.17 1.65
CA SER A 54 14.26 -8.40 0.92
C SER A 54 14.02 -6.90 1.05
N HIS A 55 12.76 -6.47 0.99
CA HIS A 55 12.41 -5.05 1.17
C HIS A 55 12.68 -4.57 2.60
N ALA A 56 12.32 -5.36 3.61
CA ALA A 56 12.62 -5.03 5.00
C ALA A 56 14.12 -4.90 5.27
N ASP A 57 14.93 -5.82 4.71
CA ASP A 57 16.40 -5.77 4.82
C ASP A 57 16.99 -4.57 4.06
N TYR A 58 16.44 -4.26 2.89
CA TYR A 58 16.81 -3.06 2.14
C TYR A 58 16.52 -1.77 2.93
N LEU A 59 15.35 -1.67 3.57
CA LEU A 59 15.03 -0.55 4.44
C LEU A 59 16.00 -0.43 5.61
N LYS A 60 16.30 -1.54 6.30
CA LYS A 60 17.27 -1.56 7.42
C LYS A 60 18.65 -1.13 6.97
N LYS A 61 19.14 -1.65 5.82
CA LYS A 61 20.42 -1.26 5.22
C LYS A 61 20.50 0.24 4.96
N ASN A 62 19.38 0.86 4.61
CA ASN A 62 19.24 2.30 4.43
C ASN A 62 18.88 3.05 5.71
N LYS A 63 19.12 2.44 6.89
CA LYS A 63 18.96 3.05 8.22
C LYS A 63 17.51 3.44 8.59
N PHE A 64 16.51 2.78 8.01
CA PHE A 64 15.13 2.87 8.49
C PHE A 64 14.93 2.02 9.75
N LYS A 65 14.11 2.48 10.67
CA LYS A 65 13.72 1.71 11.87
C LYS A 65 12.62 0.74 11.50
N VAL A 66 12.94 -0.54 11.27
CA VAL A 66 11.99 -1.55 10.79
C VAL A 66 11.69 -2.59 11.87
N GLU A 67 10.41 -2.75 12.17
CA GLU A 67 9.85 -3.87 12.95
C GLU A 67 9.20 -4.86 11.99
N TYR A 68 9.68 -6.10 11.98
CA TYR A 68 9.24 -7.13 11.03
C TYR A 68 8.82 -8.41 11.75
N THR A 69 7.58 -8.85 11.54
CA THR A 69 7.08 -10.13 12.07
C THR A 69 7.24 -11.22 11.02
N LYS A 70 8.04 -12.24 11.34
CA LYS A 70 8.31 -13.38 10.44
C LYS A 70 7.34 -14.54 10.68
N ILE A 71 7.30 -15.49 9.74
CA ILE A 71 6.51 -16.72 9.79
C ILE A 71 6.82 -17.62 11.00
N ASP A 72 8.05 -17.59 11.50
CA ASP A 72 8.49 -18.32 12.67
C ASP A 72 8.17 -17.63 14.02
N SER A 73 7.61 -16.43 13.97
CA SER A 73 7.16 -15.70 15.15
C SER A 73 5.93 -16.34 15.78
N SER A 74 5.85 -16.37 17.12
CA SER A 74 4.65 -16.76 17.87
C SER A 74 3.42 -15.93 17.49
N ASP A 75 3.61 -14.73 16.97
CA ASP A 75 2.54 -13.83 16.51
C ASP A 75 2.09 -14.09 15.07
N PHE A 76 2.74 -14.98 14.31
CA PHE A 76 2.43 -15.21 12.89
C PHE A 76 0.95 -15.51 12.62
N LYS A 77 0.34 -16.40 13.42
CA LYS A 77 -1.07 -16.80 13.27
C LYS A 77 -2.08 -15.80 13.81
N LYS A 78 -1.64 -14.77 14.55
CA LYS A 78 -2.53 -13.72 15.05
C LYS A 78 -3.05 -12.87 13.89
N ASP A 79 -4.22 -12.24 14.08
CA ASP A 79 -4.74 -11.26 13.14
C ASP A 79 -3.73 -10.13 12.88
N TYR A 80 -3.69 -9.65 11.65
CA TYR A 80 -2.75 -8.58 11.26
C TYR A 80 -2.86 -7.35 12.16
N LEU A 81 -4.09 -6.93 12.49
CA LEU A 81 -4.31 -5.75 13.33
C LEU A 81 -3.95 -6.00 14.81
N GLU A 82 -3.94 -7.24 15.27
CA GLU A 82 -3.41 -7.56 16.59
C GLU A 82 -1.88 -7.39 16.64
N LYS A 83 -1.18 -7.76 15.57
CA LYS A 83 0.27 -7.50 15.45
C LYS A 83 0.55 -6.00 15.48
N VAL A 84 -0.22 -5.20 14.72
CA VAL A 84 -0.15 -3.73 14.72
C VAL A 84 -0.43 -3.18 16.12
N LYS A 85 -1.48 -3.67 16.80
CA LYS A 85 -1.87 -3.25 18.16
C LYS A 85 -0.78 -3.49 19.19
N LYS A 86 -0.06 -4.60 19.08
CA LYS A 86 1.07 -4.94 19.97
C LYS A 86 2.15 -3.84 19.89
N ILE A 87 2.53 -3.42 18.68
CA ILE A 87 3.56 -2.37 18.49
C ILE A 87 3.05 -1.02 18.96
N ILE A 88 1.83 -0.66 18.62
CA ILE A 88 1.21 0.60 19.08
C ILE A 88 1.27 0.72 20.59
N LYS A 89 0.90 -0.36 21.31
CA LYS A 89 0.94 -0.38 22.77
C LYS A 89 2.36 -0.31 23.32
N SER A 90 3.27 -1.13 22.81
CA SER A 90 4.66 -1.20 23.31
C SER A 90 5.44 0.10 23.11
N LYS A 91 5.17 0.81 22.00
CA LYS A 91 5.87 2.05 21.65
C LYS A 91 5.03 3.32 21.96
N LYS A 92 3.83 3.18 22.57
CA LYS A 92 2.91 4.28 22.90
C LYS A 92 2.57 5.17 21.70
N ILE A 93 2.32 4.55 20.53
CA ILE A 93 2.06 5.23 19.28
C ILE A 93 0.61 5.73 19.25
N LYS A 94 0.39 6.96 18.77
CA LYS A 94 -0.93 7.58 18.58
C LYS A 94 -1.23 7.89 17.11
N GLU A 95 -0.21 7.94 16.27
CA GLU A 95 -0.34 8.27 14.86
C GLU A 95 0.17 7.13 13.99
N ILE A 96 -0.63 6.75 13.00
CA ILE A 96 -0.28 5.74 11.99
C ILE A 96 -0.29 6.41 10.63
N THR A 97 0.71 6.12 9.84
CA THR A 97 0.82 6.52 8.44
C THR A 97 0.81 5.28 7.56
N SER A 98 0.16 5.34 6.42
CA SER A 98 0.23 4.31 5.38
C SER A 98 -0.06 4.91 4.00
N PHE A 99 0.34 4.21 2.97
CA PHE A 99 -0.27 4.46 1.67
C PHE A 99 -1.76 4.10 1.69
N GLU A 100 -2.52 4.63 0.72
CA GLU A 100 -3.89 4.19 0.47
C GLU A 100 -3.94 2.67 0.38
N ILE A 101 -4.95 2.08 0.99
CA ILE A 101 -5.14 0.62 0.99
C ILE A 101 -6.04 0.28 -0.19
N GLU A 102 -5.58 -0.55 -1.10
CA GLU A 102 -6.29 -0.91 -2.33
C GLU A 102 -7.43 -1.91 -2.06
N ASP A 103 -7.25 -2.80 -1.08
CA ASP A 103 -8.29 -3.73 -0.63
C ASP A 103 -9.32 -2.98 0.23
N LYS A 104 -10.52 -2.79 -0.32
CA LYS A 104 -11.62 -2.08 0.33
C LYS A 104 -12.09 -2.75 1.63
N PHE A 105 -12.04 -4.08 1.71
CA PHE A 105 -12.43 -4.81 2.92
C PHE A 105 -11.42 -4.58 4.03
N PHE A 106 -10.14 -4.69 3.71
CA PHE A 106 -9.08 -4.42 4.67
C PHE A 106 -9.05 -2.94 5.06
N GLU A 107 -9.23 -2.01 4.12
CA GLU A 107 -9.31 -0.58 4.42
C GLU A 107 -10.42 -0.28 5.43
N LYS A 108 -11.63 -0.84 5.24
CA LYS A 108 -12.75 -0.68 6.16
C LYS A 108 -12.44 -1.30 7.54
N LYS A 109 -11.85 -2.50 7.57
CA LYS A 109 -11.40 -3.15 8.81
C LYS A 109 -10.39 -2.28 9.55
N PHE A 110 -9.45 -1.70 8.84
CA PHE A 110 -8.44 -0.80 9.40
C PHE A 110 -9.03 0.52 9.90
N GLN A 111 -9.97 1.13 9.18
CA GLN A 111 -10.69 2.33 9.65
C GLN A 111 -11.39 2.09 10.99
N ASN A 112 -12.07 0.95 11.13
CA ASN A 112 -12.72 0.58 12.38
C ASN A 112 -11.70 0.36 13.51
N PHE A 113 -10.56 -0.25 13.20
CA PHE A 113 -9.46 -0.44 14.15
C PHE A 113 -8.91 0.89 14.65
N VAL A 114 -8.67 1.84 13.76
CA VAL A 114 -8.20 3.20 14.09
C VAL A 114 -9.17 3.89 15.04
N LYS A 115 -10.47 3.91 14.70
CA LYS A 115 -11.52 4.50 15.55
C LYS A 115 -11.59 3.85 16.93
N LYS A 116 -11.57 2.50 16.99
CA LYS A 116 -11.67 1.74 18.25
C LYS A 116 -10.49 1.97 19.19
N ASN A 117 -9.32 2.33 18.67
CA ASN A 117 -8.11 2.52 19.45
C ASN A 117 -7.71 4.00 19.61
N ASP A 118 -8.57 4.92 19.22
CA ASP A 118 -8.37 6.37 19.32
C ASP A 118 -7.03 6.81 18.70
N LEU A 119 -6.82 6.42 17.43
CA LEU A 119 -5.61 6.68 16.67
C LEU A 119 -5.86 7.69 15.57
N ILE A 120 -4.84 8.44 15.20
CA ILE A 120 -4.82 9.30 14.01
C ILE A 120 -4.27 8.48 12.85
N TRP A 121 -4.99 8.45 11.74
CA TRP A 121 -4.53 7.78 10.51
C TRP A 121 -4.25 8.77 9.38
N ASN A 122 -2.98 8.90 9.03
CA ASN A 122 -2.50 9.70 7.93
C ASN A 122 -2.38 8.83 6.67
N LYS A 123 -3.34 8.96 5.74
CA LYS A 123 -3.30 8.27 4.45
C LYS A 123 -2.47 9.06 3.45
N ILE A 124 -1.58 8.38 2.76
CA ILE A 124 -0.74 8.93 1.69
C ILE A 124 -1.20 8.33 0.37
N LYS A 125 -1.24 9.16 -0.67
CA LYS A 125 -1.55 8.69 -2.03
C LYS A 125 -0.63 7.54 -2.42
N SER A 126 -1.24 6.44 -2.89
CA SER A 126 -0.48 5.27 -3.33
C SER A 126 0.22 5.55 -4.67
N PRO A 127 1.53 5.27 -4.78
CA PRO A 127 2.22 5.35 -6.06
C PRO A 127 1.93 4.17 -7.00
N MET A 128 1.08 3.23 -6.58
CA MET A 128 0.72 2.05 -7.36
C MET A 128 -0.09 2.38 -8.63
N PHE A 129 -0.84 3.47 -8.60
CA PHE A 129 -1.73 3.86 -9.69
C PHE A 129 -1.36 5.22 -10.28
N LEU A 130 -1.46 5.32 -11.59
CA LEU A 130 -1.20 6.57 -12.34
C LEU A 130 -2.27 7.64 -12.08
N ASN A 131 -3.49 7.22 -11.79
CA ASN A 131 -4.61 8.10 -11.45
C ASN A 131 -4.97 7.95 -9.97
N SER A 132 -5.36 9.05 -9.34
CA SER A 132 -5.87 9.02 -7.97
C SER A 132 -7.32 8.54 -7.93
N ARG A 133 -7.80 8.19 -6.72
CA ARG A 133 -9.22 7.85 -6.49
C ARG A 133 -10.14 9.02 -6.81
N GLU A 134 -9.71 10.25 -6.52
CA GLU A 134 -10.45 11.48 -6.81
C GLU A 134 -10.59 11.65 -8.32
N GLU A 135 -9.52 11.51 -9.08
CA GLU A 135 -9.55 11.60 -10.55
C GLU A 135 -10.46 10.57 -11.19
N PHE A 136 -10.46 9.34 -10.65
CA PHE A 136 -11.37 8.31 -11.12
C PHE A 136 -12.83 8.63 -10.76
N ASN A 137 -13.09 9.11 -9.54
CA ASN A 137 -14.43 9.52 -9.12
C ASN A 137 -14.93 10.70 -9.95
N ASP A 138 -14.09 11.67 -10.26
CA ASP A 138 -14.40 12.78 -11.16
C ASP A 138 -14.80 12.29 -12.55
N TYR A 139 -14.05 11.31 -13.09
CA TYR A 139 -14.41 10.69 -14.35
C TYR A 139 -15.78 10.01 -14.29
N LEU A 140 -16.05 9.25 -13.22
CA LEU A 140 -17.32 8.57 -13.04
C LEU A 140 -18.50 9.56 -12.91
N SER A 141 -18.31 10.66 -12.19
CA SER A 141 -19.36 11.69 -12.01
C SER A 141 -19.75 12.42 -13.29
N LYS A 142 -18.77 12.59 -14.20
CA LYS A 142 -18.96 13.29 -15.49
C LYS A 142 -19.50 12.37 -16.61
N ASN A 143 -19.47 11.07 -16.42
CA ASN A 143 -19.83 10.10 -17.45
C ASN A 143 -20.99 9.19 -17.02
N LYS A 144 -22.17 9.41 -17.58
CA LYS A 144 -23.35 8.56 -17.29
C LYS A 144 -23.12 7.06 -17.56
N ARG A 145 -22.26 6.75 -18.53
CA ARG A 145 -21.83 5.37 -18.88
C ARG A 145 -20.29 5.34 -18.92
N PRO A 146 -19.64 5.01 -17.80
CA PRO A 146 -18.19 4.92 -17.77
C PRO A 146 -17.71 3.84 -18.74
N PHE A 147 -16.69 4.18 -19.53
CA PHE A 147 -16.09 3.28 -20.50
C PHE A 147 -14.56 3.30 -20.37
N MET A 148 -13.97 2.13 -20.17
CA MET A 148 -12.53 2.02 -19.87
C MET A 148 -11.64 2.64 -20.95
N ALA A 149 -12.00 2.48 -22.24
CA ALA A 149 -11.21 3.07 -23.32
C ALA A 149 -11.19 4.60 -23.27
N THR A 150 -12.28 5.26 -22.87
CA THR A 150 -12.34 6.71 -22.71
C THR A 150 -11.46 7.17 -21.54
N PHE A 151 -11.53 6.45 -20.41
CA PHE A 151 -10.68 6.73 -19.26
C PHE A 151 -9.20 6.54 -19.59
N TYR A 152 -8.84 5.43 -20.23
CA TYR A 152 -7.48 5.14 -20.71
C TYR A 152 -6.95 6.21 -21.65
N LYS A 153 -7.76 6.64 -22.62
CA LYS A 153 -7.43 7.71 -23.57
C LYS A 153 -7.10 9.01 -22.83
N GLY A 154 -7.96 9.44 -21.91
CA GLY A 154 -7.74 10.64 -21.11
C GLY A 154 -6.49 10.53 -20.23
N THR A 155 -6.24 9.37 -19.64
CA THR A 155 -5.03 9.13 -18.84
C THR A 155 -3.76 9.22 -19.69
N ARG A 156 -3.73 8.63 -20.90
CA ARG A 156 -2.59 8.73 -21.81
C ARG A 156 -2.29 10.16 -22.21
N GLN A 157 -3.35 10.92 -22.57
CA GLN A 157 -3.21 12.34 -22.93
C GLN A 157 -2.64 13.17 -21.78
N LYS A 158 -3.21 13.01 -20.57
CA LYS A 158 -2.77 13.71 -19.37
C LYS A 158 -1.30 13.44 -19.02
N LEU A 159 -0.87 12.19 -19.15
CA LEU A 159 0.48 11.76 -18.79
C LEU A 159 1.47 11.83 -19.96
N ASN A 160 1.01 12.22 -21.13
CA ASN A 160 1.78 12.26 -22.37
C ASN A 160 2.50 10.94 -22.71
N ILE A 161 1.81 9.79 -22.44
CA ILE A 161 2.38 8.47 -22.69
C ILE A 161 2.06 8.03 -24.12
N LEU A 162 3.10 7.79 -24.93
CA LEU A 162 2.99 7.40 -26.33
C LEU A 162 2.09 8.37 -27.11
N MET A 163 2.29 9.67 -26.91
CA MET A 163 1.56 10.73 -27.58
C MET A 163 2.50 11.54 -28.48
N LYS A 164 2.03 11.88 -29.67
CA LYS A 164 2.69 12.83 -30.58
C LYS A 164 2.47 14.26 -30.10
N LYS A 165 3.28 15.19 -30.60
CA LYS A 165 3.16 16.63 -30.28
C LYS A 165 1.80 17.25 -30.71
N ASP A 166 1.13 16.66 -31.68
CA ASP A 166 -0.18 17.08 -32.18
C ASP A 166 -1.37 16.54 -31.36
N GLY A 167 -1.09 15.82 -30.24
CA GLY A 167 -2.11 15.25 -29.37
C GLY A 167 -2.68 13.90 -29.86
N ASN A 168 -2.17 13.37 -30.97
CA ASN A 168 -2.55 12.07 -31.48
C ASN A 168 -1.70 10.93 -30.86
N PRO A 169 -2.21 9.70 -30.77
CA PRO A 169 -1.43 8.59 -30.28
C PRO A 169 -0.31 8.20 -31.26
N GLU A 170 0.84 7.81 -30.76
CA GLU A 170 1.83 7.12 -31.58
C GLU A 170 1.23 5.85 -32.17
N GLY A 171 1.56 5.55 -33.42
CA GLY A 171 0.94 4.46 -34.18
C GLY A 171 -0.44 4.80 -34.81
N GLY A 172 -0.96 6.02 -34.57
CA GLY A 172 -2.18 6.52 -35.22
C GLY A 172 -3.51 5.94 -34.72
N LYS A 173 -3.48 5.08 -33.71
CA LYS A 173 -4.69 4.43 -33.11
C LYS A 173 -4.66 4.52 -31.59
N TRP A 174 -5.86 4.63 -31.01
CA TRP A 174 -6.06 4.60 -29.56
C TRP A 174 -6.14 3.17 -29.03
#